data_5b346a4654822a099171b33b5a36a685
#
_entry.id   5b346a4654822a099171b33b5a36a685
#
_cell.length_a   1.000
_cell.length_b   1.000
_cell.length_c   1.000
_cell.angle_alpha   90.00
_cell.angle_beta   90.00
_cell.angle_gamma   90.00
#
_symmetry.space_group_name_H-M   'P 1'
#
loop_
_entity.id
_entity.type
_entity.pdbx_description
1 polymer ?
#
loop_
_entity_poly.entity_id
_entity_poly.type
_entity_poly.pdbx_seq_one_letter_code
_entity_poly.pdbx_strand_id
1 'polypeptide(L)'
;TFAKYTGRPEKYLSLHFANSIWKNNMTEVMAQDQTDKRYFDELVDFANDIRMLALPVNKEKNGYLLNSMLVPWLLSGLDLYVSGVSDPKSIDLAWTRGTGAPKGPFRVFDTVGIQTAYNIVMQYQKVPGLVSPLLKKMMMPYNFKAMASVLKQMLDEGKLGESSGEGFFKY
;
A
#
# COMPACT_ATOMS: atom_id res chain seq x y z
N THR A 1 -7.35 -1.48 -18.37
CA THR A 1 -6.70 -0.16 -18.28
C THR A 1 -7.50 0.91 -19.02
N PHE A 2 -7.31 2.19 -18.68
CA PHE A 2 -8.01 3.31 -19.31
C PHE A 2 -7.39 3.75 -20.63
N ALA A 3 -6.18 3.29 -20.96
CA ALA A 3 -5.44 3.68 -22.16
C ALA A 3 -6.28 3.63 -23.45
N LYS A 4 -7.01 2.53 -23.65
CA LYS A 4 -7.88 2.34 -24.83
C LYS A 4 -8.97 3.39 -25.01
N TYR A 5 -9.35 4.10 -23.96
CA TYR A 5 -10.41 5.12 -24.00
C TYR A 5 -9.85 6.53 -24.27
N THR A 6 -8.54 6.70 -24.27
CA THR A 6 -7.90 8.02 -24.46
C THR A 6 -7.81 8.43 -25.93
N GLY A 7 -7.97 7.50 -26.87
CA GLY A 7 -7.71 7.69 -28.30
C GLY A 7 -6.23 7.82 -28.66
N ARG A 8 -5.32 7.74 -27.68
CA ARG A 8 -3.86 7.85 -27.84
C ARG A 8 -3.13 7.01 -26.78
N PRO A 9 -3.31 5.67 -26.81
CA PRO A 9 -2.77 4.77 -25.79
C PRO A 9 -1.25 4.81 -25.70
N GLU A 10 -0.56 5.16 -26.78
CA GLU A 10 0.90 5.32 -26.84
C GLU A 10 1.43 6.46 -25.95
N LYS A 11 0.56 7.40 -25.56
CA LYS A 11 0.87 8.53 -24.65
C LYS A 11 0.34 8.32 -23.23
N TYR A 12 -0.27 7.18 -22.97
CA TYR A 12 -0.87 6.91 -21.67
C TYR A 12 0.13 6.19 -20.77
N LEU A 13 0.42 6.77 -19.62
CA LEU A 13 1.30 6.23 -18.60
C LEU A 13 0.89 6.80 -17.22
N SER A 14 1.51 6.31 -16.16
CA SER A 14 1.18 6.71 -14.79
C SER A 14 2.34 7.41 -14.12
N LEU A 15 2.01 8.45 -13.34
CA LEU A 15 2.90 9.12 -12.40
C LEU A 15 2.29 8.98 -10.99
N HIS A 16 2.91 8.15 -10.15
CA HIS A 16 2.40 7.83 -8.83
C HIS A 16 3.28 8.44 -7.73
N PHE A 17 2.69 9.26 -6.89
CA PHE A 17 3.38 9.90 -5.77
C PHE A 17 3.17 9.13 -4.47
N ALA A 18 4.20 9.08 -3.63
CA ALA A 18 4.07 8.60 -2.26
C ALA A 18 3.32 9.59 -1.37
N ASN A 19 2.82 9.12 -0.23
CA ASN A 19 2.22 10.00 0.78
C ASN A 19 3.24 11.04 1.27
N SER A 20 2.74 12.24 1.60
CA SER A 20 3.57 13.35 2.09
C SER A 20 4.67 13.73 1.09
N ILE A 21 4.29 13.98 -0.16
CA ILE A 21 5.23 14.23 -1.28
C ILE A 21 6.23 15.36 -0.99
N TRP A 22 5.87 16.33 -0.14
CA TRP A 22 6.75 17.42 0.31
C TRP A 22 7.86 16.98 1.28
N LYS A 23 7.80 15.74 1.80
CA LYS A 23 8.84 15.12 2.62
C LYS A 23 9.50 13.94 1.90
N ASN A 24 8.68 13.15 1.22
CA ASN A 24 9.08 11.93 0.52
C ASN A 24 9.00 12.22 -0.99
N ASN A 25 9.95 13.00 -1.50
CA ASN A 25 9.98 13.50 -2.87
C ASN A 25 10.29 12.42 -3.91
N MET A 26 9.59 11.29 -3.85
CA MET A 26 9.69 10.22 -4.84
C MET A 26 8.41 10.08 -5.66
N THR A 27 8.56 9.68 -6.91
CA THR A 27 7.45 9.33 -7.78
C THR A 27 7.80 8.11 -8.63
N GLU A 28 6.83 7.26 -8.87
CA GLU A 28 6.98 6.05 -9.67
C GLU A 28 6.37 6.30 -11.06
N VAL A 29 7.20 6.17 -12.09
CA VAL A 29 6.80 6.34 -13.50
C VAL A 29 6.58 4.96 -14.09
N MET A 30 5.35 4.67 -14.53
CA MET A 30 4.98 3.35 -15.06
C MET A 30 4.35 3.47 -16.42
N ALA A 31 4.98 2.84 -17.41
CA ALA A 31 4.45 2.65 -18.76
C ALA A 31 3.51 1.44 -18.81
N GLN A 32 2.73 1.39 -19.89
CA GLN A 32 1.97 0.22 -20.33
C GLN A 32 2.58 -0.35 -21.60
N ASP A 33 2.16 -1.55 -22.01
CA ASP A 33 2.70 -2.23 -23.20
C ASP A 33 2.64 -1.39 -24.48
N GLN A 34 1.66 -0.50 -24.60
CA GLN A 34 1.46 0.37 -25.75
C GLN A 34 2.12 1.75 -25.63
N THR A 35 2.72 2.07 -24.47
CA THR A 35 3.34 3.37 -24.24
C THR A 35 4.61 3.51 -25.09
N ASP A 36 4.70 4.57 -25.89
CA ASP A 36 5.93 4.93 -26.59
C ASP A 36 7.00 5.37 -25.58
N LYS A 37 8.19 4.79 -25.70
CA LYS A 37 9.33 5.07 -24.82
C LYS A 37 9.65 6.56 -24.72
N ARG A 38 9.46 7.33 -25.78
CA ARG A 38 9.69 8.77 -25.78
C ARG A 38 8.85 9.48 -24.70
N TYR A 39 7.55 9.14 -24.59
CA TYR A 39 6.69 9.75 -23.56
C TYR A 39 7.00 9.27 -22.16
N PHE A 40 7.54 8.05 -22.04
CA PHE A 40 8.06 7.57 -20.75
C PHE A 40 9.27 8.41 -20.32
N ASP A 41 10.24 8.61 -21.22
CA ASP A 41 11.44 9.40 -20.96
C ASP A 41 11.07 10.87 -20.65
N GLU A 42 10.17 11.48 -21.43
CA GLU A 42 9.65 12.83 -21.17
C GLU A 42 9.01 12.97 -19.79
N LEU A 43 8.28 11.94 -19.30
CA LEU A 43 7.67 11.98 -17.98
C LEU A 43 8.69 11.79 -16.86
N VAL A 44 9.73 10.98 -17.08
CA VAL A 44 10.86 10.85 -16.14
C VAL A 44 11.59 12.18 -16.01
N ASP A 45 11.87 12.85 -17.13
CA ASP A 45 12.51 14.17 -17.15
C ASP A 45 11.65 15.21 -16.43
N PHE A 46 10.35 15.26 -16.73
CA PHE A 46 9.39 16.11 -16.03
C PHE A 46 9.40 15.88 -14.51
N ALA A 47 9.41 14.61 -14.08
CA ALA A 47 9.45 14.29 -12.64
C ALA A 47 10.73 14.82 -11.97
N ASN A 48 11.88 14.70 -12.64
CA ASN A 48 13.14 15.23 -12.17
C ASN A 48 13.15 16.78 -12.15
N ASP A 49 12.58 17.43 -13.16
CA ASP A 49 12.48 18.89 -13.26
C ASP A 49 11.66 19.50 -12.11
N ILE A 50 10.60 18.81 -11.69
CA ILE A 50 9.84 19.19 -10.48
C ILE A 50 10.50 18.71 -9.17
N ARG A 51 11.76 18.29 -9.23
CA ARG A 51 12.59 17.85 -8.10
C ARG A 51 12.08 16.60 -7.38
N MET A 52 11.41 15.73 -8.09
CA MET A 52 11.05 14.40 -7.58
C MET A 52 12.12 13.38 -7.96
N LEU A 53 12.39 12.44 -7.08
CA LEU A 53 13.16 11.24 -7.42
C LEU A 53 12.28 10.34 -8.30
N ALA A 54 12.52 10.33 -9.59
CA ALA A 54 11.80 9.49 -10.53
C ALA A 54 12.28 8.03 -10.45
N LEU A 55 11.38 7.12 -10.14
CA LEU A 55 11.63 5.68 -10.08
C LEU A 55 10.92 4.99 -11.25
N PRO A 56 11.67 4.47 -12.24
CA PRO A 56 11.08 3.75 -13.36
C PRO A 56 10.51 2.40 -12.94
N VAL A 57 9.28 2.13 -13.34
CA VAL A 57 8.62 0.82 -13.18
C VAL A 57 8.59 0.15 -14.55
N ASN A 58 9.49 -0.78 -14.78
CA ASN A 58 9.80 -1.36 -16.11
C ASN A 58 8.69 -2.27 -16.66
N LYS A 59 7.73 -2.67 -15.82
CA LYS A 59 6.60 -3.53 -16.22
C LYS A 59 5.36 -3.11 -15.45
N GLU A 60 4.21 -3.07 -16.13
CA GLU A 60 2.94 -2.75 -15.49
C GLU A 60 2.69 -3.63 -14.27
N LYS A 61 2.48 -2.99 -13.13
CA LYS A 61 2.30 -3.64 -11.83
C LYS A 61 1.29 -2.88 -10.98
N ASN A 62 0.21 -3.56 -10.60
CA ASN A 62 -0.72 -3.03 -9.60
C ASN A 62 0.02 -2.83 -8.27
N GLY A 63 -0.07 -1.61 -7.71
CA GLY A 63 0.62 -1.23 -6.48
C GLY A 63 2.05 -0.73 -6.70
N TYR A 64 2.51 -0.62 -7.96
CA TYR A 64 3.84 -0.10 -8.30
C TYR A 64 4.95 -0.83 -7.52
N LEU A 65 6.08 -0.17 -7.22
CA LEU A 65 7.13 -0.75 -6.37
C LEU A 65 6.77 -0.62 -4.89
N LEU A 66 6.46 0.61 -4.46
CA LEU A 66 6.25 0.93 -3.04
C LEU A 66 5.12 0.11 -2.43
N ASN A 67 3.91 0.19 -2.99
CA ASN A 67 2.76 -0.51 -2.41
C ASN A 67 2.84 -2.03 -2.58
N SER A 68 3.60 -2.53 -3.57
CA SER A 68 3.86 -3.97 -3.72
C SER A 68 4.70 -4.56 -2.59
N MET A 69 5.53 -3.74 -1.92
CA MET A 69 6.28 -4.12 -0.73
C MET A 69 5.55 -3.75 0.56
N LEU A 70 4.99 -2.54 0.59
CA LEU A 70 4.35 -1.98 1.79
C LEU A 70 3.12 -2.78 2.22
N VAL A 71 2.22 -3.10 1.29
CA VAL A 71 0.96 -3.78 1.64
C VAL A 71 1.18 -5.16 2.24
N PRO A 72 1.99 -6.08 1.66
CA PRO A 72 2.29 -7.35 2.28
C PRO A 72 2.92 -7.24 3.68
N TRP A 73 3.83 -6.28 3.86
CA TRP A 73 4.46 -6.01 5.15
C TRP A 73 3.45 -5.54 6.20
N LEU A 74 2.56 -4.62 5.85
CA LEU A 74 1.48 -4.16 6.72
C LEU A 74 0.54 -5.30 7.10
N LEU A 75 0.13 -6.13 6.13
CA LEU A 75 -0.72 -7.29 6.37
C LEU A 75 -0.05 -8.31 7.29
N SER A 76 1.27 -8.53 7.15
CA SER A 76 2.02 -9.41 8.05
C SER A 76 1.99 -8.90 9.49
N GLY A 77 2.20 -7.60 9.72
CA GLY A 77 2.10 -7.00 11.04
C GLY A 77 0.69 -7.13 11.65
N LEU A 78 -0.32 -6.86 10.83
CA LEU A 78 -1.72 -6.95 11.27
C LEU A 78 -2.12 -8.39 11.60
N ASP A 79 -1.59 -9.38 10.86
CA ASP A 79 -1.84 -10.81 11.13
C ASP A 79 -1.27 -11.24 12.48
N LEU A 80 -0.06 -10.83 12.82
CA LEU A 80 0.54 -11.09 14.12
C LEU A 80 -0.35 -10.57 15.27
N TYR A 81 -0.96 -9.41 15.09
CA TYR A 81 -1.86 -8.83 16.08
C TYR A 81 -3.19 -9.59 16.19
N VAL A 82 -3.90 -9.80 15.07
CA VAL A 82 -5.22 -10.45 15.10
C VAL A 82 -5.16 -11.93 15.43
N SER A 83 -3.99 -12.55 15.27
CA SER A 83 -3.71 -13.93 15.67
C SER A 83 -3.28 -14.05 17.15
N GLY A 84 -3.20 -12.93 17.89
CA GLY A 84 -2.85 -12.90 19.31
C GLY A 84 -1.37 -13.19 19.59
N VAL A 85 -0.49 -13.08 18.57
CA VAL A 85 0.96 -13.31 18.73
C VAL A 85 1.57 -12.20 19.60
N SER A 86 1.21 -10.93 19.34
CA SER A 86 1.68 -9.79 20.13
C SER A 86 0.77 -8.56 19.95
N ASP A 87 1.03 -7.52 20.72
CA ASP A 87 0.35 -6.22 20.67
C ASP A 87 0.99 -5.28 19.63
N PRO A 88 0.26 -4.25 19.16
CA PRO A 88 0.74 -3.29 18.15
C PRO A 88 2.06 -2.61 18.52
N LYS A 89 2.24 -2.25 19.80
CA LYS A 89 3.46 -1.57 20.27
C LYS A 89 4.68 -2.47 20.20
N SER A 90 4.54 -3.71 20.64
CA SER A 90 5.63 -4.69 20.62
C SER A 90 6.03 -5.06 19.19
N ILE A 91 5.05 -5.21 18.28
CA ILE A 91 5.32 -5.49 16.86
C ILE A 91 6.06 -4.31 16.21
N ASP A 92 5.61 -3.07 16.46
CA ASP A 92 6.29 -1.87 15.97
C ASP A 92 7.72 -1.76 16.52
N LEU A 93 7.93 -2.05 17.80
CA LEU A 93 9.27 -2.05 18.41
C LEU A 93 10.18 -3.13 17.81
N ALA A 94 9.66 -4.34 17.59
CA ALA A 94 10.42 -5.42 16.97
C ALA A 94 10.94 -5.00 15.59
N TRP A 95 10.06 -4.38 14.78
CA TRP A 95 10.44 -3.90 13.45
C TRP A 95 11.44 -2.75 13.50
N THR A 96 11.13 -1.70 14.28
CA THR A 96 11.96 -0.48 14.29
C THR A 96 13.34 -0.75 14.89
N ARG A 97 13.45 -1.57 15.94
CA ARG A 97 14.73 -1.92 16.58
C ARG A 97 15.51 -2.95 15.77
N GLY A 98 14.82 -3.91 15.16
CA GLY A 98 15.47 -4.95 14.36
C GLY A 98 16.00 -4.47 13.00
N THR A 99 15.37 -3.45 12.41
CA THR A 99 15.71 -2.97 11.05
C THR A 99 16.28 -1.56 10.99
N GLY A 100 16.15 -0.77 12.06
CA GLY A 100 16.47 0.66 12.04
C GLY A 100 15.41 1.54 11.34
N ALA A 101 14.28 0.96 10.93
CA ALA A 101 13.20 1.73 10.27
C ALA A 101 12.58 2.76 11.24
N PRO A 102 12.16 3.94 10.76
CA PRO A 102 11.64 5.01 11.61
C PRO A 102 10.25 4.72 12.18
N LYS A 103 9.45 3.90 11.50
CA LYS A 103 8.09 3.51 11.91
C LYS A 103 7.90 2.00 11.75
N GLY A 104 7.13 1.41 12.65
CA GLY A 104 6.62 0.06 12.50
C GLY A 104 5.27 0.04 11.75
N PRO A 105 4.72 -1.17 11.48
CA PRO A 105 3.53 -1.33 10.65
C PRO A 105 2.31 -0.60 11.20
N PHE A 106 2.10 -0.56 12.50
CA PHE A 106 0.91 0.06 13.09
C PHE A 106 0.97 1.59 13.07
N ARG A 107 2.16 2.19 13.27
CA ARG A 107 2.33 3.63 13.05
C ARG A 107 2.16 4.00 11.58
N VAL A 108 2.51 3.12 10.65
CA VAL A 108 2.26 3.35 9.23
C VAL A 108 0.77 3.20 8.90
N PHE A 109 0.04 2.26 9.51
CA PHE A 109 -1.43 2.20 9.38
C PHE A 109 -2.09 3.51 9.84
N ASP A 110 -1.68 4.06 10.95
CA ASP A 110 -2.23 5.32 11.48
C ASP A 110 -1.91 6.51 10.55
N THR A 111 -0.72 6.53 9.92
CA THR A 111 -0.35 7.57 8.95
C THR A 111 -1.14 7.45 7.64
N VAL A 112 -1.34 6.23 7.14
CA VAL A 112 -2.08 5.97 5.88
C VAL A 112 -3.59 6.12 6.08
N GLY A 113 -4.06 5.90 7.29
CA GLY A 113 -5.45 5.96 7.71
C GLY A 113 -6.13 4.59 7.71
N ILE A 114 -6.88 4.35 8.80
CA ILE A 114 -7.56 3.06 9.06
C ILE A 114 -8.60 2.73 7.98
N GLN A 115 -9.27 3.74 7.41
CA GLN A 115 -10.20 3.52 6.30
C GLN A 115 -9.50 2.93 5.06
N THR A 116 -8.32 3.45 4.73
CA THR A 116 -7.52 2.94 3.60
C THR A 116 -7.08 1.50 3.88
N ALA A 117 -6.59 1.22 5.10
CA ALA A 117 -6.21 -0.13 5.54
C ALA A 117 -7.39 -1.11 5.42
N TYR A 118 -8.57 -0.73 5.90
CA TYR A 118 -9.79 -1.52 5.77
C TYR A 118 -10.13 -1.84 4.31
N ASN A 119 -10.09 -0.83 3.44
CA ASN A 119 -10.39 -1.01 2.01
C ASN A 119 -9.40 -1.99 1.35
N ILE A 120 -8.11 -1.91 1.69
CA ILE A 120 -7.09 -2.84 1.21
C ILE A 120 -7.41 -4.27 1.65
N VAL A 121 -7.67 -4.50 2.94
CA VAL A 121 -8.01 -5.83 3.48
C VAL A 121 -9.25 -6.40 2.78
N MET A 122 -10.28 -5.57 2.55
CA MET A 122 -11.51 -5.98 1.86
C MET A 122 -11.28 -6.37 0.39
N GLN A 123 -10.30 -5.78 -0.30
CA GLN A 123 -9.93 -6.21 -1.65
C GLN A 123 -9.34 -7.61 -1.66
N TYR A 124 -8.49 -7.94 -0.69
CA TYR A 124 -7.88 -9.27 -0.57
C TYR A 124 -8.89 -10.36 -0.14
N GLN A 125 -10.00 -10.01 0.51
CA GLN A 125 -11.07 -10.97 0.80
C GLN A 125 -11.82 -11.43 -0.46
N LYS A 126 -11.86 -10.64 -1.51
CA LYS A 126 -12.61 -10.88 -2.75
C LYS A 126 -11.90 -11.84 -3.72
N VAL A 127 -11.10 -12.79 -3.23
CA VAL A 127 -10.50 -13.81 -4.11
C VAL A 127 -11.61 -14.66 -4.72
N PRO A 128 -11.65 -14.82 -6.07
CA PRO A 128 -12.70 -15.58 -6.74
C PRO A 128 -12.87 -16.99 -6.20
N GLY A 129 -14.11 -17.45 -6.06
CA GLY A 129 -14.48 -18.72 -5.42
C GLY A 129 -14.07 -20.01 -6.16
N LEU A 130 -13.30 -19.91 -7.26
CA LEU A 130 -12.75 -21.07 -8.00
C LEU A 130 -11.49 -21.68 -7.34
N VAL A 131 -10.94 -21.04 -6.30
CA VAL A 131 -9.74 -21.56 -5.63
C VAL A 131 -10.17 -22.42 -4.44
N SER A 132 -9.69 -23.66 -4.37
CA SER A 132 -10.00 -24.56 -3.25
C SER A 132 -9.62 -23.92 -1.91
N PRO A 133 -10.37 -24.19 -0.80
CA PRO A 133 -10.07 -23.64 0.52
C PRO A 133 -8.63 -23.89 0.99
N LEU A 134 -8.07 -25.06 0.63
CA LEU A 134 -6.70 -25.44 0.96
C LEU A 134 -5.68 -24.59 0.18
N LEU A 135 -5.89 -24.41 -1.12
CA LEU A 135 -5.03 -23.59 -1.97
C LEU A 135 -5.12 -22.11 -1.57
N LYS A 136 -6.31 -21.63 -1.21
CA LYS A 136 -6.51 -20.30 -0.67
C LYS A 136 -5.71 -20.06 0.61
N LYS A 137 -5.70 -21.04 1.53
CA LYS A 137 -4.93 -20.97 2.78
C LYS A 137 -3.42 -21.00 2.53
N MET A 138 -2.95 -21.72 1.51
CA MET A 138 -1.52 -21.73 1.13
C MET A 138 -1.08 -20.44 0.47
N MET A 139 -1.91 -19.83 -0.38
CA MET A 139 -1.59 -18.61 -1.12
C MET A 139 -1.78 -17.34 -0.28
N MET A 140 -2.68 -17.37 0.69
CA MET A 140 -3.04 -16.24 1.56
C MET A 140 -3.20 -16.72 3.00
N PRO A 141 -2.08 -16.89 3.74
CA PRO A 141 -2.10 -17.47 5.07
C PRO A 141 -2.76 -16.56 6.14
N TYR A 142 -3.13 -15.33 5.78
CA TYR A 142 -3.62 -14.32 6.69
C TYR A 142 -5.10 -14.46 7.03
N ASN A 143 -5.46 -14.14 8.28
CA ASN A 143 -6.85 -14.10 8.73
C ASN A 143 -7.54 -12.77 8.37
N PHE A 144 -7.82 -12.57 7.06
CA PHE A 144 -8.45 -11.34 6.55
C PHE A 144 -9.78 -11.01 7.22
N LYS A 145 -10.55 -12.00 7.68
CA LYS A 145 -11.82 -11.77 8.39
C LYS A 145 -11.59 -11.08 9.74
N ALA A 146 -10.61 -11.56 10.50
CA ALA A 146 -10.25 -10.95 11.78
C ALA A 146 -9.65 -9.55 11.57
N MET A 147 -8.77 -9.39 10.57
CA MET A 147 -8.22 -8.08 10.21
C MET A 147 -9.32 -7.07 9.88
N ALA A 148 -10.28 -7.44 9.02
CA ALA A 148 -11.39 -6.57 8.66
C ALA A 148 -12.27 -6.23 9.86
N SER A 149 -12.51 -7.19 10.77
CA SER A 149 -13.31 -6.96 11.98
C SER A 149 -12.66 -5.92 12.91
N VAL A 150 -11.36 -6.04 13.16
CA VAL A 150 -10.62 -5.09 14.02
C VAL A 150 -10.61 -3.70 13.39
N LEU A 151 -10.28 -3.58 12.11
CA LEU A 151 -10.26 -2.28 11.43
C LEU A 151 -11.65 -1.65 11.36
N LYS A 152 -12.70 -2.45 11.12
CA LYS A 152 -14.08 -1.96 11.14
C LYS A 152 -14.49 -1.44 12.51
N GLN A 153 -14.15 -2.15 13.58
CA GLN A 153 -14.39 -1.70 14.95
C GLN A 153 -13.71 -0.34 15.22
N MET A 154 -12.45 -0.19 14.83
CA MET A 154 -11.74 1.08 14.97
C MET A 154 -12.43 2.22 14.21
N LEU A 155 -12.91 1.97 12.99
CA LEU A 155 -13.67 2.95 12.22
C LEU A 155 -14.97 3.35 12.92
N ASP A 156 -15.71 2.38 13.49
CA ASP A 156 -16.96 2.63 14.20
C ASP A 156 -16.72 3.41 15.51
N GLU A 157 -15.55 3.27 16.12
CA GLU A 157 -15.09 4.03 17.29
C GLU A 157 -14.51 5.41 16.93
N GLY A 158 -14.44 5.77 15.63
CA GLY A 158 -13.86 7.04 15.16
C GLY A 158 -12.33 7.11 15.22
N LYS A 159 -11.65 5.98 15.41
CA LYS A 159 -10.18 5.87 15.44
C LYS A 159 -9.65 5.76 14.01
N LEU A 160 -9.45 6.90 13.35
CA LEU A 160 -9.09 6.93 11.93
C LEU A 160 -7.58 6.98 11.67
N GLY A 161 -6.76 7.10 12.72
CA GLY A 161 -5.32 7.27 12.68
C GLY A 161 -4.86 8.66 13.08
N GLU A 162 -3.68 9.09 12.59
CA GLU A 162 -3.10 10.41 12.90
C GLU A 162 -4.08 11.56 12.64
N SER A 163 -4.92 11.48 11.63
CA SER A 163 -5.86 12.53 11.24
C SER A 163 -6.97 12.78 12.26
N SER A 164 -7.34 11.78 13.06
CA SER A 164 -8.34 11.90 14.13
C SER A 164 -7.73 12.00 15.54
N GLY A 165 -6.38 12.02 15.65
CA GLY A 165 -5.65 12.01 16.90
C GLY A 165 -5.59 10.65 17.59
N GLU A 166 -6.28 9.64 17.08
CA GLU A 166 -6.24 8.27 17.59
C GLU A 166 -6.41 7.25 16.46
N GLY A 167 -5.59 6.20 16.48
CA GLY A 167 -5.67 5.01 15.67
C GLY A 167 -5.26 3.81 16.52
N PHE A 168 -4.26 3.04 16.10
CA PHE A 168 -3.60 2.06 16.97
C PHE A 168 -2.83 2.74 18.11
N PHE A 169 -2.46 4.00 17.91
CA PHE A 169 -1.82 4.85 18.92
C PHE A 169 -2.59 6.16 19.11
N LYS A 170 -2.29 6.88 20.21
CA LYS A 170 -2.72 8.26 20.43
C LYS A 170 -1.65 9.23 19.98
N TYR A 171 -2.06 10.38 19.44
CA TYR A 171 -1.23 11.43 18.85
C TYR A 171 -1.47 12.78 19.50
#